data_c5c1df665d237d053b9bf7478b0000cc
#
_entry.id   c5c1df665d237d053b9bf7478b0000cc
#
_cell.length_a   1.000
_cell.length_b   1.000
_cell.length_c   1.000
_cell.angle_alpha   90.00
_cell.angle_beta   90.00
_cell.angle_gamma   90.00
#
_symmetry.space_group_name_H-M   'P 1'
#
loop_
_entity.id
_entity.type
_entity.pdbx_description
1 polymer ?
#
loop_
_entity_poly.entity_id
_entity_poly.type
_entity_poly.pdbx_seq_one_letter_code
_entity_poly.pdbx_strand_id
1 'polypeptide(L)'
;SQTGYDRLIQIVSLHVDLSTFVIIILNVLIYKFIILNDKKYFYSFISILILNAILGQVLISNYNSSEFQKTINVSIGQPVIYPDEKWNPNLRERNERIMNELLQKSLKSNPDVIVWPEAALTSFLAISESRKRIEYQEKIEASTLITGIPQRVFLNNNLKVYNSAIFLRPDGFYDTYQKIFLVPFAEYVPFFKNWLSKMNQFDDMGSFTPGESYNT
;
A
#
# COMPACT_ATOMS: atom_id res chain seq x y z
N SER A 1 20.45 -4.38 -10.35
CA SER A 1 19.79 -4.86 -11.57
C SER A 1 18.27 -4.62 -11.45
N GLN A 2 17.77 -3.66 -12.19
CA GLN A 2 16.36 -3.22 -12.24
C GLN A 2 15.37 -4.36 -12.55
N THR A 3 15.79 -5.39 -13.25
CA THR A 3 14.92 -6.47 -13.75
C THR A 3 14.36 -7.42 -12.66
N GLY A 4 14.92 -7.43 -11.46
CA GLY A 4 14.45 -8.32 -10.37
C GLY A 4 13.22 -7.78 -9.64
N TYR A 5 13.17 -6.49 -9.37
CA TYR A 5 12.06 -5.84 -8.65
C TYR A 5 10.80 -5.75 -9.51
N ASP A 6 10.92 -5.44 -10.79
CA ASP A 6 9.78 -5.38 -11.72
C ASP A 6 9.08 -6.73 -11.84
N ARG A 7 9.85 -7.83 -11.85
CA ARG A 7 9.27 -9.19 -11.85
C ARG A 7 8.55 -9.52 -10.54
N LEU A 8 9.10 -9.12 -9.40
CA LEU A 8 8.46 -9.35 -8.08
C LEU A 8 7.13 -8.60 -7.98
N ILE A 9 7.08 -7.34 -8.38
CA ILE A 9 5.84 -6.54 -8.36
C ILE A 9 4.80 -7.13 -9.30
N GLN A 10 5.19 -7.54 -10.52
CA GLN A 10 4.29 -8.21 -11.46
C GLN A 10 3.79 -9.56 -10.93
N ILE A 11 4.64 -10.34 -10.29
CA ILE A 11 4.24 -11.62 -9.67
C ILE A 11 3.27 -11.38 -8.52
N VAL A 12 3.49 -10.39 -7.67
CA VAL A 12 2.60 -10.08 -6.54
C VAL A 12 1.24 -9.58 -7.04
N SER A 13 1.19 -8.69 -8.01
CA SER A 13 -0.07 -8.21 -8.59
C SER A 13 -0.84 -9.36 -9.27
N LEU A 14 -0.17 -10.18 -10.06
CA LEU A 14 -0.77 -11.35 -10.71
C LEU A 14 -1.33 -12.36 -9.69
N HIS A 15 -0.65 -12.54 -8.55
CA HIS A 15 -1.12 -13.43 -7.48
C HIS A 15 -2.40 -12.92 -6.80
N VAL A 16 -2.52 -11.62 -6.58
CA VAL A 16 -3.75 -11.03 -6.00
C VAL A 16 -4.93 -11.20 -6.95
N ASP A 17 -4.75 -10.93 -8.24
CA ASP A 17 -5.80 -11.10 -9.25
C ASP A 17 -6.19 -12.56 -9.40
N LEU A 18 -5.23 -13.48 -9.44
CA LEU A 18 -5.47 -14.92 -9.51
C LEU A 18 -6.20 -15.44 -8.27
N SER A 19 -5.83 -15.01 -7.08
CA SER A 19 -6.50 -15.41 -5.84
C SER A 19 -7.96 -14.97 -5.82
N THR A 20 -8.25 -13.73 -6.23
CA THR A 20 -9.61 -13.20 -6.36
C THR A 20 -10.42 -14.03 -7.37
N PHE A 21 -9.85 -14.36 -8.51
CA PHE A 21 -10.49 -15.19 -9.53
C PHE A 21 -10.82 -16.59 -9.01
N VAL A 22 -9.90 -17.23 -8.30
CA VAL A 22 -10.13 -18.54 -7.66
C VAL A 22 -11.27 -18.47 -6.65
N ILE A 23 -11.30 -17.43 -5.79
CA ILE A 23 -12.38 -17.22 -4.82
C ILE A 23 -13.75 -17.10 -5.52
N ILE A 24 -13.82 -16.33 -6.60
CA ILE A 24 -15.07 -16.18 -7.37
C ILE A 24 -15.52 -17.53 -7.94
N ILE A 25 -14.63 -18.30 -8.55
CA ILE A 25 -14.96 -19.65 -9.10
C ILE A 25 -15.48 -20.55 -7.97
N LEU A 26 -14.82 -20.60 -6.83
CA LEU A 26 -15.24 -21.43 -5.69
C LEU A 26 -16.64 -21.04 -5.21
N ASN A 27 -16.95 -19.74 -5.11
CA ASN A 27 -18.29 -19.27 -4.74
C ASN A 27 -19.35 -19.68 -5.78
N VAL A 28 -19.05 -19.58 -7.07
CA VAL A 28 -19.97 -20.01 -8.15
C VAL A 28 -20.22 -21.52 -8.12
N LEU A 29 -19.18 -22.33 -7.86
CA LEU A 29 -19.32 -23.77 -7.78
C LEU A 29 -20.18 -24.21 -6.59
N ILE A 30 -19.98 -23.61 -5.40
CA ILE A 30 -20.81 -23.89 -4.23
C ILE A 30 -22.27 -23.47 -4.45
N TYR A 31 -22.48 -22.29 -5.04
CA TYR A 31 -23.81 -21.82 -5.39
C TYR A 31 -24.54 -22.80 -6.35
N LYS A 32 -23.86 -23.22 -7.43
CA LYS A 32 -24.41 -24.19 -8.38
C LYS A 32 -24.68 -25.54 -7.73
N PHE A 33 -23.83 -26.02 -6.83
CA PHE A 33 -24.06 -27.24 -6.07
C PHE A 33 -25.35 -27.17 -5.26
N ILE A 34 -25.56 -26.04 -4.54
CA ILE A 34 -26.75 -25.86 -3.70
C ILE A 34 -28.04 -25.76 -4.55
N ILE A 35 -28.02 -24.97 -5.62
CA ILE A 35 -29.22 -24.70 -6.44
C ILE A 35 -29.57 -25.88 -7.34
N LEU A 36 -28.59 -26.50 -7.99
CA LEU A 36 -28.81 -27.55 -8.95
C LEU A 36 -28.77 -28.95 -8.32
N ASN A 37 -28.36 -29.05 -7.07
CA ASN A 37 -28.18 -30.31 -6.33
C ASN A 37 -27.36 -31.37 -7.12
N ASP A 38 -26.39 -30.92 -7.91
CA ASP A 38 -25.57 -31.77 -8.76
C ASP A 38 -24.16 -31.90 -8.17
N LYS A 39 -23.80 -33.12 -7.77
CA LYS A 39 -22.55 -33.48 -7.10
C LYS A 39 -21.29 -33.12 -7.90
N LYS A 40 -21.40 -32.96 -9.25
CA LYS A 40 -20.24 -32.59 -10.08
C LYS A 40 -19.66 -31.24 -9.65
N TYR A 41 -20.48 -30.26 -9.27
CA TYR A 41 -20.02 -28.95 -8.82
C TYR A 41 -19.30 -29.05 -7.48
N PHE A 42 -19.76 -29.91 -6.57
CA PHE A 42 -19.06 -30.18 -5.32
C PHE A 42 -17.68 -30.82 -5.56
N TYR A 43 -17.61 -31.84 -6.42
CA TYR A 43 -16.31 -32.45 -6.75
C TYR A 43 -15.36 -31.46 -7.43
N SER A 44 -15.87 -30.61 -8.33
CA SER A 44 -15.06 -29.54 -8.95
C SER A 44 -14.54 -28.56 -7.92
N PHE A 45 -15.35 -28.15 -6.95
CA PHE A 45 -14.95 -27.29 -5.84
C PHE A 45 -13.81 -27.91 -5.03
N ILE A 46 -13.95 -29.16 -4.58
CA ILE A 46 -12.91 -29.88 -3.84
C ILE A 46 -11.63 -30.05 -4.65
N SER A 47 -11.76 -30.36 -5.95
CA SER A 47 -10.60 -30.53 -6.84
C SER A 47 -9.79 -29.25 -6.97
N ILE A 48 -10.44 -28.08 -7.08
CA ILE A 48 -9.76 -26.77 -7.16
C ILE A 48 -9.06 -26.45 -5.84
N LEU A 49 -9.69 -26.75 -4.70
CA LEU A 49 -9.04 -26.54 -3.38
C LEU A 49 -7.79 -27.41 -3.23
N ILE A 50 -7.87 -28.68 -3.57
CA ILE A 50 -6.73 -29.62 -3.50
C ILE A 50 -5.61 -29.16 -4.45
N LEU A 51 -5.96 -28.81 -5.70
CA LEU A 51 -4.96 -28.34 -6.66
C LEU A 51 -4.25 -27.07 -6.17
N ASN A 52 -4.99 -26.12 -5.60
CA ASN A 52 -4.43 -24.90 -5.05
C ASN A 52 -3.48 -25.19 -3.88
N ALA A 53 -3.86 -26.11 -2.98
CA ALA A 53 -3.01 -26.53 -1.87
C ALA A 53 -1.72 -27.22 -2.34
N ILE A 54 -1.82 -28.10 -3.35
CA ILE A 54 -0.65 -28.79 -3.94
C ILE A 54 0.28 -27.77 -4.61
N LEU A 55 -0.27 -26.86 -5.44
CA LEU A 55 0.53 -25.83 -6.08
C LEU A 55 1.22 -24.92 -5.07
N GLY A 56 0.52 -24.50 -4.03
CA GLY A 56 1.10 -23.72 -2.93
C GLY A 56 2.26 -24.45 -2.25
N GLN A 57 2.07 -25.75 -1.94
CA GLN A 57 3.11 -26.56 -1.31
C GLN A 57 4.34 -26.74 -2.22
N VAL A 58 4.13 -26.96 -3.53
CA VAL A 58 5.24 -27.05 -4.50
C VAL A 58 6.00 -25.74 -4.60
N LEU A 59 5.30 -24.60 -4.64
CA LEU A 59 5.95 -23.29 -4.70
C LEU A 59 6.77 -23.01 -3.43
N ILE A 60 6.23 -23.33 -2.24
CA ILE A 60 6.93 -23.18 -0.97
C ILE A 60 8.16 -24.10 -0.89
N SER A 61 8.03 -25.36 -1.30
CA SER A 61 9.14 -26.33 -1.24
C SER A 61 10.29 -25.97 -2.20
N ASN A 62 9.98 -25.31 -3.31
CA ASN A 62 10.99 -24.86 -4.27
C ASN A 62 11.62 -23.49 -3.88
N TYR A 63 11.09 -22.86 -2.84
CA TYR A 63 11.63 -21.60 -2.32
C TYR A 63 12.88 -21.90 -1.48
N ASN A 64 14.06 -21.68 -2.07
CA ASN A 64 15.34 -21.81 -1.37
C ASN A 64 15.58 -20.60 -0.47
N SER A 65 15.29 -20.74 0.82
CA SER A 65 15.60 -19.72 1.84
C SER A 65 17.10 -19.49 2.07
N SER A 66 17.96 -20.35 1.51
CA SER A 66 19.42 -20.29 1.68
C SER A 66 20.10 -19.15 0.88
N GLU A 67 19.41 -18.52 -0.07
CA GLU A 67 19.96 -17.36 -0.80
C GLU A 67 19.94 -16.05 0.01
N PHE A 68 19.15 -15.97 1.09
CA PHE A 68 19.06 -14.78 1.93
C PHE A 68 19.97 -14.92 3.16
N GLN A 69 21.27 -14.64 2.98
CA GLN A 69 22.24 -14.66 4.09
C GLN A 69 22.18 -13.41 5.00
N LYS A 70 21.41 -12.37 4.61
CA LYS A 70 21.30 -11.13 5.38
C LYS A 70 19.88 -10.94 5.90
N THR A 71 19.73 -10.95 7.21
CA THR A 71 18.49 -10.59 7.89
C THR A 71 18.47 -9.10 8.21
N ILE A 72 17.29 -8.47 8.12
CA ILE A 72 17.03 -7.11 8.56
C ILE A 72 15.98 -7.13 9.65
N ASN A 73 16.12 -6.26 10.66
CA ASN A 73 15.14 -6.09 11.71
C ASN A 73 14.11 -5.04 11.29
N VAL A 74 12.85 -5.45 11.12
CA VAL A 74 11.78 -4.57 10.62
C VAL A 74 10.74 -4.35 11.71
N SER A 75 10.46 -3.09 12.04
CA SER A 75 9.35 -2.70 12.90
C SER A 75 8.16 -2.24 12.04
N ILE A 76 7.02 -2.90 12.16
CA ILE A 76 5.80 -2.51 11.45
C ILE A 76 4.89 -1.78 12.44
N GLY A 77 4.60 -0.51 12.14
CA GLY A 77 3.75 0.34 12.97
C GLY A 77 2.38 0.54 12.34
N GLN A 78 1.31 0.19 13.09
CA GLN A 78 -0.08 0.37 12.68
C GLN A 78 -0.76 1.38 13.60
N PRO A 79 -0.90 2.66 13.20
CA PRO A 79 -1.68 3.63 13.96
C PRO A 79 -3.17 3.30 13.82
N VAL A 80 -3.91 3.39 14.92
CA VAL A 80 -5.37 3.24 14.92
C VAL A 80 -5.98 4.63 14.80
N ILE A 81 -5.97 5.20 13.59
CA ILE A 81 -6.59 6.49 13.26
C ILE A 81 -7.63 6.24 12.19
N TYR A 82 -8.90 6.60 12.47
CA TYR A 82 -9.99 6.42 11.53
C TYR A 82 -9.87 7.38 10.33
N PRO A 83 -10.36 7.03 9.13
CA PRO A 83 -10.25 7.85 7.93
C PRO A 83 -10.83 9.26 8.07
N ASP A 84 -11.98 9.41 8.75
CA ASP A 84 -12.64 10.67 9.04
C ASP A 84 -11.88 11.56 10.04
N GLU A 85 -11.17 10.94 10.98
CA GLU A 85 -10.28 11.64 11.93
C GLU A 85 -8.95 12.06 11.30
N LYS A 86 -8.44 11.26 10.36
CA LYS A 86 -7.12 11.42 9.76
C LYS A 86 -6.94 12.78 9.08
N TRP A 87 -7.97 13.22 8.33
CA TRP A 87 -7.94 14.46 7.56
C TRP A 87 -8.54 15.66 8.29
N ASN A 88 -9.06 15.48 9.50
CA ASN A 88 -9.65 16.55 10.30
C ASN A 88 -8.57 17.50 10.84
N PRO A 89 -8.56 18.80 10.45
CA PRO A 89 -7.56 19.75 10.91
C PRO A 89 -7.52 19.91 12.43
N ASN A 90 -8.66 19.77 13.12
CA ASN A 90 -8.78 19.91 14.57
C ASN A 90 -8.13 18.73 15.33
N LEU A 91 -7.93 17.59 14.67
CA LEU A 91 -7.32 16.39 15.26
C LEU A 91 -5.86 16.21 14.86
N ARG A 92 -5.29 17.15 14.10
CA ARG A 92 -3.92 17.07 13.57
C ARG A 92 -2.89 16.85 14.66
N GLU A 93 -2.92 17.64 15.74
CA GLU A 93 -1.95 17.53 16.83
C GLU A 93 -2.08 16.17 17.56
N ARG A 94 -3.31 15.71 17.79
CA ARG A 94 -3.56 14.38 18.34
C ARG A 94 -2.97 13.28 17.45
N ASN A 95 -3.23 13.34 16.16
CA ASN A 95 -2.74 12.35 15.21
C ASN A 95 -1.20 12.36 15.11
N GLU A 96 -0.58 13.53 15.12
CA GLU A 96 0.88 13.68 15.16
C GLU A 96 1.47 13.09 16.45
N ARG A 97 0.80 13.25 17.58
CA ARG A 97 1.22 12.65 18.86
C ARG A 97 1.18 11.12 18.78
N ILE A 98 0.10 10.56 18.26
CA ILE A 98 -0.03 9.08 18.04
C ILE A 98 1.12 8.57 17.17
N MET A 99 1.46 9.27 16.08
CA MET A 99 2.55 8.87 15.20
C MET A 99 3.91 8.97 15.88
N ASN A 100 4.16 10.00 16.68
CA ASN A 100 5.40 10.14 17.46
C ASN A 100 5.53 9.03 18.53
N GLU A 101 4.44 8.70 19.23
CA GLU A 101 4.43 7.59 20.20
C GLU A 101 4.69 6.24 19.52
N LEU A 102 4.12 6.03 18.33
CA LEU A 102 4.35 4.84 17.52
C LEU A 102 5.82 4.74 17.09
N LEU A 103 6.43 5.87 16.68
CA LEU A 103 7.85 5.93 16.36
C LEU A 103 8.71 5.52 17.56
N GLN A 104 8.48 6.11 18.72
CA GLN A 104 9.23 5.81 19.94
C GLN A 104 9.09 4.34 20.37
N LYS A 105 7.90 3.73 20.15
CA LYS A 105 7.71 2.30 20.39
C LYS A 105 8.51 1.44 19.41
N SER A 106 8.52 1.81 18.12
CA SER A 106 9.26 1.11 17.09
C SER A 106 10.77 1.10 17.36
N LEU A 107 11.33 2.25 17.76
CA LEU A 107 12.75 2.41 18.00
C LEU A 107 13.28 1.56 19.17
N LYS A 108 12.43 1.14 20.13
CA LYS A 108 12.84 0.28 21.25
C LYS A 108 13.43 -1.07 20.83
N SER A 109 13.10 -1.56 19.63
CA SER A 109 13.64 -2.81 19.08
C SER A 109 14.90 -2.61 18.24
N ASN A 110 15.44 -1.39 18.15
CA ASN A 110 16.54 -1.01 17.29
C ASN A 110 16.39 -1.56 15.87
N PRO A 111 15.31 -1.20 15.15
CA PRO A 111 15.05 -1.75 13.82
C PRO A 111 15.96 -1.12 12.77
N ASP A 112 16.32 -1.91 11.75
CA ASP A 112 16.97 -1.37 10.53
C ASP A 112 15.97 -0.56 9.71
N VAL A 113 14.69 -1.01 9.68
CA VAL A 113 13.61 -0.40 8.91
C VAL A 113 12.34 -0.29 9.75
N ILE A 114 11.71 0.86 9.70
CA ILE A 114 10.37 1.12 10.26
C ILE A 114 9.41 1.29 9.09
N VAL A 115 8.30 0.54 9.08
CA VAL A 115 7.29 0.61 8.03
C VAL A 115 5.96 1.05 8.62
N TRP A 116 5.38 2.10 8.06
CA TRP A 116 4.03 2.59 8.38
C TRP A 116 3.11 2.43 7.17
N PRO A 117 1.79 2.34 7.37
CA PRO A 117 0.84 2.08 6.29
C PRO A 117 0.68 3.25 5.33
N GLU A 118 -0.12 3.01 4.30
CA GLU A 118 -0.55 4.00 3.31
C GLU A 118 -1.21 5.20 3.98
N ALA A 119 -0.85 6.40 3.51
CA ALA A 119 -1.34 7.68 4.02
C ALA A 119 -1.25 7.80 5.57
N ALA A 120 -0.23 7.20 6.18
CA ALA A 120 -0.03 7.28 7.63
C ALA A 120 0.23 8.72 8.09
N LEU A 121 0.94 9.49 7.28
CA LEU A 121 1.16 10.91 7.50
C LEU A 121 0.36 11.73 6.49
N THR A 122 -0.35 12.75 6.98
CA THR A 122 -1.13 13.67 6.13
C THR A 122 -0.36 14.92 5.73
N SER A 123 0.92 15.00 6.12
CA SER A 123 1.81 16.12 5.83
C SER A 123 2.56 15.90 4.51
N PHE A 124 2.77 16.98 3.75
CA PHE A 124 3.56 16.96 2.53
C PHE A 124 5.06 16.95 2.87
N LEU A 125 5.65 15.78 3.04
CA LEU A 125 7.07 15.64 3.42
C LEU A 125 8.01 15.74 2.22
N ALA A 126 7.57 15.39 1.03
CA ALA A 126 8.38 15.37 -0.18
C ALA A 126 8.46 16.75 -0.86
N ILE A 127 8.81 17.77 -0.08
CA ILE A 127 9.15 19.12 -0.56
C ILE A 127 10.55 19.48 -0.08
N SER A 128 11.27 20.31 -0.84
CA SER A 128 12.70 20.59 -0.62
C SER A 128 13.03 21.06 0.80
N GLU A 129 12.18 21.90 1.41
CA GLU A 129 12.41 22.51 2.73
C GLU A 129 11.41 22.03 3.78
N SER A 130 11.01 20.77 3.75
CA SER A 130 10.06 20.23 4.72
C SER A 130 10.71 20.09 6.11
N ARG A 131 10.38 21.02 7.02
CA ARG A 131 10.80 20.93 8.44
C ARG A 131 10.37 19.61 9.07
N LYS A 132 9.16 19.13 8.78
CA LYS A 132 8.66 17.86 9.31
C LYS A 132 9.45 16.66 8.80
N ARG A 133 9.90 16.66 7.53
CA ARG A 133 10.77 15.62 7.03
C ARG A 133 12.08 15.58 7.81
N ILE A 134 12.72 16.72 7.98
CA ILE A 134 13.98 16.85 8.74
C ILE A 134 13.76 16.37 10.17
N GLU A 135 12.68 16.78 10.83
CA GLU A 135 12.33 16.34 12.17
C GLU A 135 12.18 14.80 12.28
N TYR A 136 11.54 14.15 11.29
CA TYR A 136 11.48 12.68 11.26
C TYR A 136 12.85 12.06 11.03
N GLN A 137 13.66 12.62 10.12
CA GLN A 137 15.01 12.12 9.83
C GLN A 137 15.93 12.20 11.05
N GLU A 138 15.78 13.22 11.89
CA GLU A 138 16.49 13.34 13.16
C GLU A 138 15.99 12.33 14.21
N LYS A 139 14.70 12.03 14.23
CA LYS A 139 14.08 11.14 15.22
C LYS A 139 14.25 9.65 14.96
N ILE A 140 14.46 9.24 13.71
CA ILE A 140 14.56 7.81 13.33
C ILE A 140 15.90 7.16 13.71
N GLU A 141 16.82 7.93 14.29
CA GLU A 141 18.13 7.47 14.75
C GLU A 141 18.95 6.82 13.60
N ALA A 142 19.26 5.52 13.72
CA ALA A 142 19.96 4.76 12.68
C ALA A 142 19.02 4.01 11.71
N SER A 143 17.70 4.10 11.95
CA SER A 143 16.70 3.38 11.18
C SER A 143 16.36 4.09 9.88
N THR A 144 15.78 3.34 8.94
CA THR A 144 15.10 3.90 7.76
C THR A 144 13.60 3.88 7.98
N LEU A 145 12.89 4.98 7.68
CA LEU A 145 11.43 5.03 7.75
C LEU A 145 10.82 4.97 6.35
N ILE A 146 9.91 4.02 6.14
CA ILE A 146 9.07 3.92 4.95
C ILE A 146 7.63 4.20 5.37
N THR A 147 6.97 5.19 4.74
CA THR A 147 5.62 5.59 5.10
C THR A 147 4.83 6.17 3.94
N GLY A 148 3.51 6.00 3.96
CA GLY A 148 2.61 6.64 2.98
C GLY A 148 2.37 8.11 3.30
N ILE A 149 2.42 8.96 2.27
CA ILE A 149 2.21 10.41 2.32
C ILE A 149 1.44 10.92 1.11
N PRO A 150 0.73 12.05 1.22
CA PRO A 150 0.37 12.85 0.06
C PRO A 150 1.60 13.59 -0.48
N GLN A 151 1.79 13.59 -1.80
CA GLN A 151 2.86 14.33 -2.47
C GLN A 151 2.27 15.36 -3.43
N ARG A 152 2.79 16.58 -3.39
CA ARG A 152 2.45 17.65 -4.34
C ARG A 152 3.60 17.91 -5.29
N VAL A 153 3.31 17.94 -6.58
CA VAL A 153 4.29 18.25 -7.63
C VAL A 153 3.69 19.26 -8.60
N PHE A 154 4.44 20.30 -8.91
CA PHE A 154 4.08 21.26 -9.94
C PHE A 154 4.67 20.82 -11.27
N LEU A 155 3.82 20.43 -12.22
CA LEU A 155 4.19 20.04 -13.56
C LEU A 155 3.45 20.94 -14.57
N ASN A 156 4.21 21.63 -15.42
CA ASN A 156 3.65 22.51 -16.45
C ASN A 156 2.60 23.51 -15.88
N ASN A 157 2.92 24.20 -14.79
CA ASN A 157 2.03 25.11 -14.06
C ASN A 157 0.75 24.47 -13.47
N ASN A 158 0.63 23.15 -13.47
CA ASN A 158 -0.48 22.45 -12.87
C ASN A 158 -0.01 21.76 -11.58
N LEU A 159 -0.78 21.92 -10.51
CA LEU A 159 -0.58 21.18 -9.27
C LEU A 159 -1.13 19.77 -9.43
N LYS A 160 -0.25 18.79 -9.35
CA LYS A 160 -0.62 17.37 -9.26
C LYS A 160 -0.44 16.87 -7.84
N VAL A 161 -1.38 16.05 -7.38
CA VAL A 161 -1.33 15.41 -6.07
C VAL A 161 -1.26 13.90 -6.25
N TYR A 162 -0.28 13.28 -5.62
CA TYR A 162 -0.05 11.84 -5.70
C TYR A 162 -0.24 11.19 -4.33
N ASN A 163 -0.75 9.96 -4.33
CA ASN A 163 -0.62 9.06 -3.20
C ASN A 163 0.74 8.38 -3.30
N SER A 164 1.63 8.62 -2.34
CA SER A 164 3.03 8.22 -2.45
C SER A 164 3.51 7.50 -1.21
N ALA A 165 4.49 6.62 -1.38
CA ALA A 165 5.36 6.20 -0.30
C ALA A 165 6.61 7.08 -0.28
N ILE A 166 7.08 7.44 0.90
CA ILE A 166 8.36 8.11 1.11
C ILE A 166 9.30 7.19 1.88
N PHE A 167 10.54 7.20 1.47
CA PHE A 167 11.66 6.53 2.10
C PHE A 167 12.56 7.59 2.72
N LEU A 168 12.75 7.54 4.04
CA LEU A 168 13.53 8.52 4.79
C LEU A 168 14.73 7.85 5.46
N ARG A 169 15.91 8.44 5.29
CA ARG A 169 17.13 8.02 5.99
C ARG A 169 17.63 9.12 6.94
N PRO A 170 18.34 8.76 8.01
CA PRO A 170 18.86 9.73 8.99
C PRO A 170 19.96 10.64 8.42
N ASP A 171 20.64 10.21 7.33
CA ASP A 171 21.68 11.01 6.66
C ASP A 171 21.14 12.16 5.79
N GLY A 172 19.83 12.42 5.84
CA GLY A 172 19.14 13.46 5.06
C GLY A 172 18.64 13.00 3.71
N PHE A 173 19.03 11.79 3.25
CA PHE A 173 18.51 11.21 2.00
C PHE A 173 17.02 10.90 2.13
N TYR A 174 16.26 11.17 1.07
CA TYR A 174 14.89 10.70 0.91
C TYR A 174 14.59 10.40 -0.55
N ASP A 175 13.64 9.51 -0.76
CA ASP A 175 13.13 9.16 -2.08
C ASP A 175 11.63 8.90 -2.00
N THR A 176 10.92 8.94 -3.14
CA THR A 176 9.47 8.78 -3.19
C THR A 176 9.04 7.85 -4.31
N TYR A 177 8.04 7.03 -4.03
CA TYR A 177 7.34 6.22 -5.02
C TYR A 177 5.90 6.70 -5.12
N GLN A 178 5.45 7.03 -6.33
CA GLN A 178 4.08 7.47 -6.61
C GLN A 178 3.22 6.26 -6.99
N LYS A 179 2.10 6.07 -6.31
CA LYS A 179 1.17 4.97 -6.58
C LYS A 179 0.64 5.05 -8.02
N ILE A 180 0.84 3.98 -8.78
CA ILE A 180 0.47 3.91 -10.19
C ILE A 180 -0.98 3.44 -10.34
N PHE A 181 -1.37 2.37 -9.66
CA PHE A 181 -2.72 1.81 -9.71
C PHE A 181 -3.59 2.42 -8.62
N LEU A 182 -4.37 3.43 -9.00
CA LEU A 182 -5.29 4.10 -8.09
C LEU A 182 -6.61 3.32 -7.99
N VAL A 183 -7.25 3.38 -6.81
CA VAL A 183 -8.54 2.76 -6.57
C VAL A 183 -9.65 3.60 -7.20
N PRO A 184 -10.42 3.05 -8.19
CA PRO A 184 -11.51 3.77 -8.79
C PRO A 184 -12.55 4.19 -7.75
N PHE A 185 -13.11 5.40 -7.89
CA PHE A 185 -14.10 6.03 -7.02
C PHE A 185 -13.64 6.34 -5.58
N ALA A 186 -12.46 5.88 -5.17
CA ALA A 186 -11.88 6.22 -3.88
C ALA A 186 -10.71 7.21 -4.01
N GLU A 187 -9.86 7.02 -5.02
CA GLU A 187 -8.66 7.84 -5.22
C GLU A 187 -8.72 8.67 -6.50
N TYR A 188 -9.53 8.25 -7.47
CA TYR A 188 -9.81 9.02 -8.68
C TYR A 188 -11.20 8.69 -9.21
N VAL A 189 -11.79 9.61 -9.96
CA VAL A 189 -13.08 9.40 -10.64
C VAL A 189 -12.79 8.96 -12.07
N PRO A 190 -13.01 7.67 -12.42
CA PRO A 190 -12.89 7.21 -13.80
C PRO A 190 -14.08 7.73 -14.60
N PHE A 191 -13.89 8.11 -15.85
CA PHE A 191 -14.91 8.51 -16.82
C PHE A 191 -16.09 9.34 -16.23
N PHE A 192 -16.61 10.32 -16.97
CA PHE A 192 -17.74 11.17 -16.56
C PHE A 192 -17.48 12.11 -15.35
N LYS A 193 -16.23 12.56 -15.14
CA LYS A 193 -15.90 13.53 -14.07
C LYS A 193 -16.88 14.73 -14.06
N ASN A 194 -17.23 15.25 -15.26
CA ASN A 194 -18.16 16.37 -15.42
C ASN A 194 -19.64 16.04 -15.12
N TRP A 195 -20.02 14.75 -15.11
CA TRP A 195 -21.38 14.33 -14.77
C TRP A 195 -21.48 13.99 -13.27
N LEU A 196 -20.46 13.36 -12.70
CA LEU A 196 -20.38 12.99 -11.29
C LEU A 196 -20.15 14.21 -10.37
N SER A 197 -19.43 15.24 -10.82
CA SER A 197 -19.24 16.48 -10.07
C SER A 197 -20.57 17.27 -9.87
N LYS A 198 -21.59 16.99 -10.68
CA LYS A 198 -22.96 17.53 -10.46
C LYS A 198 -23.72 16.82 -9.32
N MET A 199 -23.23 15.69 -8.86
CA MET A 199 -23.77 14.96 -7.72
C MET A 199 -22.92 15.30 -6.49
N ASN A 200 -23.17 16.45 -5.84
CA ASN A 200 -22.48 17.05 -4.68
C ASN A 200 -21.78 16.14 -3.63
N GLN A 201 -21.81 14.82 -3.82
CA GLN A 201 -21.17 13.82 -2.96
C GLN A 201 -19.71 13.52 -3.32
N PHE A 202 -19.21 14.01 -4.46
CA PHE A 202 -17.86 13.70 -4.97
C PHE A 202 -16.93 14.92 -5.03
N ASP A 203 -17.39 16.11 -4.65
CA ASP A 203 -16.59 17.33 -4.71
C ASP A 203 -15.43 17.35 -3.68
N ASP A 204 -15.56 16.62 -2.56
CA ASP A 204 -14.54 16.52 -1.52
C ASP A 204 -13.52 15.38 -1.75
N MET A 205 -13.73 14.54 -2.75
CA MET A 205 -12.79 13.48 -3.09
C MET A 205 -11.65 14.07 -3.93
N GLY A 206 -10.56 14.42 -3.27
CA GLY A 206 -9.32 14.82 -3.92
C GLY A 206 -8.89 13.76 -4.94
N SER A 207 -8.90 14.10 -6.23
CA SER A 207 -8.44 13.20 -7.28
C SER A 207 -6.92 13.13 -7.25
N PHE A 208 -6.37 12.00 -6.85
CA PHE A 208 -4.95 11.73 -7.02
C PHE A 208 -4.60 11.55 -8.50
N THR A 209 -3.37 11.87 -8.83
CA THR A 209 -2.77 11.60 -10.14
C THR A 209 -2.05 10.26 -10.08
N PRO A 210 -2.22 9.35 -11.05
CA PRO A 210 -1.45 8.11 -11.09
C PRO A 210 0.04 8.39 -11.35
N GLY A 211 0.92 7.64 -10.72
CA GLY A 211 2.35 7.64 -11.01
C GLY A 211 2.65 7.10 -12.41
N GLU A 212 3.76 7.55 -13.01
CA GLU A 212 4.09 7.24 -14.40
C GLU A 212 5.11 6.10 -14.55
N SER A 213 5.87 5.80 -13.50
CA SER A 213 6.93 4.78 -13.56
C SER A 213 7.12 4.03 -12.25
N TYR A 214 7.66 2.81 -12.34
CA TYR A 214 8.13 2.03 -11.20
C TYR A 214 9.56 2.41 -10.76
N ASN A 215 10.21 3.29 -11.52
CA ASN A 215 11.57 3.73 -11.23
C ASN A 215 11.51 5.00 -10.38
N THR A 216 12.16 4.95 -9.25
CA THR A 216 12.54 6.09 -8.42
C THR A 216 13.99 6.45 -8.68
#